data_d69f984d4d4e82295f271c426c305241
#
_entry.id   d69f984d4d4e82295f271c426c305241
#
_cell.length_a   1.000
_cell.length_b   1.000
_cell.length_c   1.000
_cell.angle_alpha   90.00
_cell.angle_beta   90.00
_cell.angle_gamma   90.00
#
_symmetry.space_group_name_H-M   'P 1'
#
loop_
_entity.id
_entity.type
_entity.pdbx_description
1 polymer ?
#
loop_
_entity_poly.entity_id
_entity_poly.type
_entity_poly.pdbx_seq_one_letter_code
_entity_poly.pdbx_strand_id
1 'polypeptide(L)'
;MEVPKIEKNGKKVAVIGSGPAGITVAIKLALAGYKVTIFEERSKIGGMLQYGIPEFRLSKSVIDRYKKKMEELGIRIRPNTVIGSAIVIDNLFRDGYSSVFVGTGVWRPKAIGIKGESLGNVYFGIDYLRRPEAHQLGEKVAVIGMGNVAMDVARTALRHGAKEVTLYARGKRISASSHEVSYTKLEGADFVFGKAIESINEAGPMFKTSI
;
A
#
# COMPACT_ATOMS: atom_id res chain seq x y z
N MET A 1 -21.07 -15.90 -12.66
CA MET A 1 -20.99 -16.89 -11.57
C MET A 1 -22.11 -16.53 -10.62
N GLU A 2 -23.13 -17.37 -10.50
CA GLU A 2 -24.26 -17.12 -9.61
C GLU A 2 -23.79 -17.07 -8.16
N VAL A 3 -24.39 -16.15 -7.38
CA VAL A 3 -24.14 -16.09 -5.93
C VAL A 3 -24.82 -17.31 -5.31
N PRO A 4 -24.10 -18.17 -4.58
CA PRO A 4 -24.72 -19.34 -3.98
C PRO A 4 -25.81 -18.92 -2.99
N LYS A 5 -26.85 -19.74 -2.84
CA LYS A 5 -27.89 -19.53 -1.81
C LYS A 5 -27.23 -19.65 -0.44
N ILE A 6 -27.16 -18.51 0.29
CA ILE A 6 -26.47 -18.42 1.57
C ILE A 6 -27.51 -18.44 2.69
N GLU A 7 -27.40 -19.40 3.60
CA GLU A 7 -28.18 -19.42 4.84
C GLU A 7 -27.67 -18.36 5.82
N LYS A 8 -28.50 -17.43 6.21
CA LYS A 8 -28.15 -16.34 7.12
C LYS A 8 -28.18 -16.83 8.57
N ASN A 9 -27.09 -16.61 9.31
CA ASN A 9 -26.97 -16.98 10.73
C ASN A 9 -27.40 -15.88 11.71
N GLY A 10 -27.88 -14.74 11.23
CA GLY A 10 -28.38 -13.62 12.05
C GLY A 10 -27.29 -12.76 12.72
N LYS A 11 -26.04 -13.17 12.70
CA LYS A 11 -24.93 -12.47 13.37
C LYS A 11 -24.32 -11.40 12.47
N LYS A 12 -23.90 -10.27 13.10
CA LYS A 12 -23.22 -9.17 12.41
C LYS A 12 -21.73 -9.20 12.73
N VAL A 13 -20.89 -8.93 11.73
CA VAL A 13 -19.44 -8.77 11.91
C VAL A 13 -18.98 -7.44 11.31
N ALA A 14 -18.17 -6.72 12.07
CA ALA A 14 -17.49 -5.53 11.61
C ALA A 14 -16.08 -5.88 11.10
N VAL A 15 -15.69 -5.32 9.96
CA VAL A 15 -14.34 -5.44 9.41
C VAL A 15 -13.76 -4.03 9.32
N ILE A 16 -12.68 -3.76 10.04
CA ILE A 16 -11.99 -2.47 10.03
C ILE A 16 -10.83 -2.54 9.05
N GLY A 17 -10.93 -1.76 7.97
CA GLY A 17 -10.00 -1.74 6.85
C GLY A 17 -10.42 -2.65 5.70
N SER A 18 -10.32 -2.11 4.49
CA SER A 18 -10.69 -2.76 3.23
C SER A 18 -9.48 -3.15 2.39
N GLY A 19 -8.34 -3.38 3.01
CA GLY A 19 -7.17 -3.96 2.34
C GLY A 19 -7.39 -5.43 1.97
N PRO A 20 -6.39 -6.12 1.40
CA PRO A 20 -6.49 -7.52 0.99
C PRO A 20 -7.06 -8.45 2.07
N ALA A 21 -6.60 -8.27 3.31
CA ALA A 21 -7.07 -9.06 4.45
C ALA A 21 -8.55 -8.81 4.75
N GLY A 22 -8.95 -7.52 4.85
CA GLY A 22 -10.35 -7.14 5.11
C GLY A 22 -11.31 -7.61 4.02
N ILE A 23 -10.96 -7.44 2.75
CA ILE A 23 -11.75 -7.93 1.61
C ILE A 23 -11.92 -9.45 1.69
N THR A 24 -10.83 -10.18 1.93
CA THR A 24 -10.87 -11.66 2.01
C THR A 24 -11.76 -12.14 3.15
N VAL A 25 -11.58 -11.57 4.35
CA VAL A 25 -12.38 -11.92 5.53
C VAL A 25 -13.85 -11.58 5.31
N ALA A 26 -14.14 -10.39 4.78
CA ALA A 26 -15.53 -9.97 4.52
C ALA A 26 -16.26 -10.91 3.55
N ILE A 27 -15.61 -11.29 2.45
CA ILE A 27 -16.19 -12.24 1.48
C ILE A 27 -16.42 -13.61 2.13
N LYS A 28 -15.42 -14.15 2.85
CA LYS A 28 -15.53 -15.44 3.54
C LYS A 28 -16.65 -15.45 4.57
N LEU A 29 -16.77 -14.40 5.37
CA LEU A 29 -17.84 -14.28 6.37
C LEU A 29 -19.22 -14.13 5.73
N ALA A 30 -19.34 -13.34 4.66
CA ALA A 30 -20.60 -13.21 3.95
C ALA A 30 -21.05 -14.55 3.36
N LEU A 31 -20.14 -15.32 2.75
CA LEU A 31 -20.42 -16.68 2.26
C LEU A 31 -20.79 -17.67 3.37
N ALA A 32 -20.32 -17.43 4.61
CA ALA A 32 -20.70 -18.20 5.80
C ALA A 32 -21.99 -17.68 6.49
N GLY A 33 -22.76 -16.80 5.84
CA GLY A 33 -24.06 -16.34 6.30
C GLY A 33 -24.04 -15.17 7.28
N TYR A 34 -22.88 -14.56 7.56
CA TYR A 34 -22.80 -13.39 8.43
C TYR A 34 -23.21 -12.12 7.68
N LYS A 35 -23.81 -11.17 8.41
CA LYS A 35 -24.04 -9.81 7.94
C LYS A 35 -22.78 -8.99 8.16
N VAL A 36 -22.07 -8.65 7.09
CA VAL A 36 -20.76 -8.00 7.18
C VAL A 36 -20.86 -6.51 6.85
N THR A 37 -20.17 -5.68 7.65
CA THR A 37 -19.93 -4.27 7.34
C THR A 37 -18.44 -4.00 7.37
N ILE A 38 -17.92 -3.44 6.28
CA ILE A 38 -16.53 -2.94 6.22
C ILE A 38 -16.54 -1.46 6.54
N PHE A 39 -15.69 -1.05 7.46
CA PHE A 39 -15.38 0.35 7.80
C PHE A 39 -14.02 0.69 7.19
N GLU A 40 -14.01 1.65 6.29
CA GLU A 40 -12.81 2.07 5.56
C GLU A 40 -12.54 3.56 5.81
N GLU A 41 -11.35 3.89 6.26
CA GLU A 41 -10.90 5.26 6.53
C GLU A 41 -10.92 6.12 5.26
N ARG A 42 -10.59 5.51 4.11
CA ARG A 42 -10.43 6.22 2.84
C ARG A 42 -11.70 6.18 2.00
N SER A 43 -11.71 7.00 0.94
CA SER A 43 -12.84 7.07 0.00
C SER A 43 -12.99 5.84 -0.88
N LYS A 44 -11.88 5.12 -1.15
CA LYS A 44 -11.87 3.91 -1.96
C LYS A 44 -11.37 2.72 -1.15
N ILE A 45 -11.93 1.55 -1.44
CA ILE A 45 -11.48 0.27 -0.87
C ILE A 45 -10.17 -0.20 -1.52
N GLY A 46 -9.56 -1.23 -0.96
CA GLY A 46 -8.41 -1.92 -1.55
C GLY A 46 -7.11 -1.75 -0.78
N GLY A 47 -7.02 -0.79 0.13
CA GLY A 47 -5.80 -0.57 0.92
C GLY A 47 -4.57 -0.41 0.03
N MET A 48 -3.51 -1.20 0.27
CA MET A 48 -2.28 -1.13 -0.53
C MET A 48 -2.49 -1.49 -2.01
N LEU A 49 -3.48 -2.31 -2.35
CA LEU A 49 -3.81 -2.61 -3.75
C LEU A 49 -4.29 -1.35 -4.50
N GLN A 50 -5.01 -0.48 -3.80
CA GLN A 50 -5.53 0.77 -4.35
C GLN A 50 -4.51 1.90 -4.33
N TYR A 51 -3.79 2.06 -3.21
CA TYR A 51 -3.03 3.27 -2.92
C TYR A 51 -1.50 3.09 -2.96
N GLY A 52 -1.01 1.86 -2.95
CA GLY A 52 0.43 1.58 -2.91
C GLY A 52 0.98 0.92 -4.17
N ILE A 53 0.21 0.03 -4.80
CA ILE A 53 0.65 -0.64 -6.03
C ILE A 53 0.27 0.24 -7.23
N PRO A 54 1.21 0.61 -8.10
CA PRO A 54 0.93 1.43 -9.29
C PRO A 54 -0.05 0.77 -10.27
N GLU A 55 -0.79 1.58 -11.02
CA GLU A 55 -1.77 1.14 -12.03
C GLU A 55 -1.15 0.20 -13.09
N PHE A 56 0.07 0.50 -13.51
CA PHE A 56 0.77 -0.31 -14.51
C PHE A 56 1.17 -1.72 -14.03
N ARG A 57 1.12 -1.95 -12.70
CA ARG A 57 1.31 -3.28 -12.09
C ARG A 57 -0.01 -3.98 -11.76
N LEU A 58 -0.97 -3.23 -11.26
CA LEU A 58 -2.27 -3.75 -10.87
C LEU A 58 -3.37 -2.76 -11.28
N SER A 59 -4.09 -3.09 -12.34
CA SER A 59 -5.24 -2.31 -12.77
C SER A 59 -6.27 -2.18 -11.64
N LYS A 60 -6.72 -0.95 -11.39
CA LYS A 60 -7.71 -0.68 -10.34
C LYS A 60 -9.08 -1.31 -10.66
N SER A 61 -9.34 -1.65 -11.92
CA SER A 61 -10.51 -2.43 -12.32
C SER A 61 -10.65 -3.77 -11.59
N VAL A 62 -9.52 -4.34 -11.15
CA VAL A 62 -9.52 -5.55 -10.31
C VAL A 62 -10.22 -5.28 -8.98
N ILE A 63 -9.94 -4.12 -8.37
CA ILE A 63 -10.53 -3.71 -7.09
C ILE A 63 -12.02 -3.42 -7.26
N ASP A 64 -12.39 -2.79 -8.37
CA ASP A 64 -13.80 -2.51 -8.69
C ASP A 64 -14.61 -3.81 -8.86
N ARG A 65 -14.01 -4.85 -9.44
CA ARG A 65 -14.63 -6.19 -9.51
C ARG A 65 -14.85 -6.80 -8.12
N TYR A 66 -13.90 -6.66 -7.20
CA TYR A 66 -14.06 -7.10 -5.82
C TYR A 66 -15.15 -6.30 -5.10
N LYS A 67 -15.21 -4.98 -5.32
CA LYS A 67 -16.26 -4.12 -4.77
C LYS A 67 -17.64 -4.60 -5.21
N LYS A 68 -17.84 -4.78 -6.51
CA LYS A 68 -19.09 -5.29 -7.07
C LYS A 68 -19.47 -6.64 -6.47
N LYS A 69 -18.50 -7.57 -6.37
CA LYS A 69 -18.73 -8.89 -5.79
C LYS A 69 -19.13 -8.81 -4.31
N MET A 70 -18.55 -7.94 -3.54
CA MET A 70 -18.93 -7.71 -2.15
C MET A 70 -20.35 -7.13 -2.02
N GLU A 71 -20.72 -6.19 -2.90
CA GLU A 71 -22.06 -5.62 -2.94
C GLU A 71 -23.10 -6.69 -3.32
N GLU A 72 -22.82 -7.56 -4.29
CA GLU A 72 -23.66 -8.71 -4.66
C GLU A 72 -23.85 -9.70 -3.50
N LEU A 73 -22.84 -9.87 -2.65
CA LEU A 73 -22.91 -10.69 -1.43
C LEU A 73 -23.64 -9.99 -0.26
N GLY A 74 -24.10 -8.75 -0.44
CA GLY A 74 -24.77 -7.96 0.58
C GLY A 74 -23.85 -7.40 1.66
N ILE A 75 -22.54 -7.33 1.38
CA ILE A 75 -21.56 -6.69 2.27
C ILE A 75 -21.75 -5.18 2.20
N ARG A 76 -21.95 -4.55 3.36
CA ARG A 76 -22.05 -3.11 3.47
C ARG A 76 -20.66 -2.49 3.56
N ILE A 77 -20.35 -1.54 2.70
CA ILE A 77 -19.08 -0.78 2.73
C ILE A 77 -19.38 0.64 3.22
N ARG A 78 -18.67 1.09 4.25
CA ARG A 78 -18.72 2.43 4.81
C ARG A 78 -17.37 3.13 4.63
N PRO A 79 -17.15 3.81 3.50
CA PRO A 79 -15.94 4.59 3.28
C PRO A 79 -15.94 5.86 4.15
N ASN A 80 -14.80 6.53 4.23
CA ASN A 80 -14.57 7.75 5.02
C ASN A 80 -14.97 7.58 6.49
N THR A 81 -14.77 6.40 7.05
CA THR A 81 -15.15 6.06 8.42
C THR A 81 -13.93 5.59 9.21
N VAL A 82 -13.46 6.44 10.11
CA VAL A 82 -12.32 6.16 10.99
C VAL A 82 -12.80 5.49 12.27
N ILE A 83 -12.26 4.33 12.57
CA ILE A 83 -12.46 3.63 13.83
C ILE A 83 -11.24 3.89 14.71
N GLY A 84 -11.47 4.32 15.95
CA GLY A 84 -10.45 4.62 16.95
C GLY A 84 -10.54 6.02 17.53
N SER A 85 -10.85 7.04 16.73
CA SER A 85 -11.01 8.42 17.22
C SER A 85 -12.46 8.80 17.48
N ALA A 86 -13.30 8.81 16.47
CA ALA A 86 -14.72 9.20 16.59
C ALA A 86 -15.63 8.01 16.94
N ILE A 87 -15.36 6.84 16.39
CA ILE A 87 -16.07 5.59 16.65
C ILE A 87 -15.07 4.63 17.27
N VAL A 88 -15.26 4.22 18.51
CA VAL A 88 -14.43 3.23 19.17
C VAL A 88 -15.02 1.81 18.99
N ILE A 89 -14.21 0.79 19.22
CA ILE A 89 -14.61 -0.62 19.03
C ILE A 89 -15.83 -0.97 19.89
N ASP A 90 -15.93 -0.45 21.11
CA ASP A 90 -17.08 -0.67 22.00
C ASP A 90 -18.40 -0.14 21.42
N ASN A 91 -18.36 0.93 20.61
CA ASN A 91 -19.54 1.39 19.89
C ASN A 91 -20.03 0.31 18.91
N LEU A 92 -19.14 -0.38 18.23
CA LEU A 92 -19.52 -1.45 17.31
C LEU A 92 -20.23 -2.60 18.03
N PHE A 93 -19.73 -3.01 19.20
CA PHE A 93 -20.41 -4.02 20.00
C PHE A 93 -21.79 -3.55 20.47
N ARG A 94 -21.93 -2.30 20.91
CA ARG A 94 -23.24 -1.71 21.27
C ARG A 94 -24.19 -1.64 20.10
N ASP A 95 -23.69 -1.46 18.87
CA ASP A 95 -24.47 -1.48 17.65
C ASP A 95 -24.86 -2.91 17.20
N GLY A 96 -24.52 -3.93 18.01
CA GLY A 96 -24.90 -5.32 17.83
C GLY A 96 -24.00 -6.11 16.90
N TYR A 97 -22.76 -5.66 16.67
CA TYR A 97 -21.74 -6.51 16.04
C TYR A 97 -21.27 -7.57 17.04
N SER A 98 -21.31 -8.82 16.64
CA SER A 98 -20.88 -9.97 17.49
C SER A 98 -19.36 -10.12 17.53
N SER A 99 -18.67 -9.61 16.52
CA SER A 99 -17.22 -9.71 16.40
C SER A 99 -16.69 -8.57 15.54
N VAL A 100 -15.43 -8.23 15.76
CA VAL A 100 -14.70 -7.19 15.01
C VAL A 100 -13.39 -7.78 14.50
N PHE A 101 -13.17 -7.68 13.19
CA PHE A 101 -11.87 -7.98 12.58
C PHE A 101 -11.11 -6.67 12.34
N VAL A 102 -9.86 -6.61 12.79
CA VAL A 102 -8.99 -5.45 12.62
C VAL A 102 -7.94 -5.76 11.55
N GLY A 103 -8.06 -5.11 10.40
CA GLY A 103 -7.19 -5.28 9.24
C GLY A 103 -6.70 -3.97 8.66
N THR A 104 -6.23 -3.05 9.51
CA THR A 104 -5.85 -1.67 9.14
C THR A 104 -4.59 -1.57 8.30
N GLY A 105 -3.77 -2.62 8.24
CA GLY A 105 -2.51 -2.65 7.49
C GLY A 105 -1.39 -1.86 8.18
N VAL A 106 -0.29 -1.66 7.44
CA VAL A 106 0.92 -0.97 7.91
C VAL A 106 1.19 0.23 7.01
N TRP A 107 0.69 1.40 7.42
CA TRP A 107 0.78 2.64 6.64
C TRP A 107 1.94 3.56 7.06
N ARG A 108 2.50 3.36 8.25
CA ARG A 108 3.64 4.15 8.71
C ARG A 108 4.91 3.67 8.04
N PRO A 109 5.60 4.53 7.29
CA PRO A 109 6.91 4.21 6.77
C PRO A 109 7.89 4.05 7.93
N LYS A 110 8.88 3.17 7.76
CA LYS A 110 9.97 3.03 8.71
C LYS A 110 11.04 4.05 8.38
N ALA A 111 11.27 5.02 9.26
CA ALA A 111 12.38 5.93 9.18
C ALA A 111 13.71 5.19 9.32
N ILE A 112 14.73 5.64 8.62
CA ILE A 112 16.09 5.11 8.70
C ILE A 112 16.79 5.70 9.93
N GLY A 113 16.41 6.94 10.31
CA GLY A 113 16.97 7.66 11.45
C GLY A 113 18.31 8.32 11.16
N ILE A 114 18.50 8.82 9.96
CA ILE A 114 19.72 9.49 9.52
C ILE A 114 19.53 11.00 9.42
N LYS A 115 20.66 11.74 9.50
CA LYS A 115 20.64 13.19 9.30
C LYS A 115 20.12 13.54 7.90
N GLY A 116 19.21 14.49 7.83
CA GLY A 116 18.63 14.98 6.58
C GLY A 116 17.44 14.20 6.06
N GLU A 117 16.94 13.18 6.77
CA GLU A 117 15.76 12.39 6.36
C GLU A 117 14.47 13.22 6.29
N SER A 118 14.44 14.37 6.99
CA SER A 118 13.28 15.30 7.00
C SER A 118 13.42 16.47 6.01
N LEU A 119 14.39 16.46 5.13
CA LEU A 119 14.54 17.49 4.10
C LEU A 119 13.40 17.44 3.09
N GLY A 120 13.02 18.58 2.52
CA GLY A 120 11.92 18.72 1.60
C GLY A 120 12.06 17.96 0.26
N ASN A 121 13.28 17.51 -0.06
CA ASN A 121 13.58 16.66 -1.22
C ASN A 121 13.62 15.16 -0.90
N VAL A 122 13.20 14.77 0.32
CA VAL A 122 13.16 13.37 0.78
C VAL A 122 11.72 12.90 0.95
N TYR A 123 11.38 11.81 0.33
CA TYR A 123 10.02 11.25 0.37
C TYR A 123 10.06 9.78 0.78
N PHE A 124 9.12 9.36 1.60
CA PHE A 124 8.90 7.94 1.83
C PHE A 124 8.20 7.30 0.64
N GLY A 125 8.71 6.15 0.19
CA GLY A 125 8.21 5.49 -1.01
C GLY A 125 6.70 5.21 -0.98
N ILE A 126 6.14 4.85 0.19
CA ILE A 126 4.70 4.61 0.34
C ILE A 126 3.87 5.90 0.18
N ASP A 127 4.39 7.04 0.65
CA ASP A 127 3.70 8.33 0.52
C ASP A 127 3.79 8.84 -0.92
N TYR A 128 4.94 8.68 -1.55
CA TYR A 128 5.15 8.98 -2.96
C TYR A 128 4.20 8.15 -3.85
N LEU A 129 4.19 6.83 -3.70
CA LEU A 129 3.33 5.95 -4.52
C LEU A 129 1.84 6.22 -4.35
N ARG A 130 1.43 6.76 -3.21
CA ARG A 130 0.03 7.10 -2.95
C ARG A 130 -0.47 8.25 -3.80
N ARG A 131 0.38 9.25 -4.07
CA ARG A 131 0.09 10.45 -4.87
C ARG A 131 1.35 10.93 -5.58
N PRO A 132 1.84 10.24 -6.59
CA PRO A 132 3.08 10.63 -7.27
C PRO A 132 3.02 12.06 -7.82
N GLU A 133 1.85 12.46 -8.31
CA GLU A 133 1.57 13.77 -8.87
C GLU A 133 1.67 14.94 -7.87
N ALA A 134 1.63 14.65 -6.57
CA ALA A 134 1.77 15.65 -5.52
C ALA A 134 3.24 15.93 -5.14
N HIS A 135 4.18 15.20 -5.73
CA HIS A 135 5.60 15.30 -5.43
C HIS A 135 6.37 15.84 -6.63
N GLN A 136 7.13 16.90 -6.42
CA GLN A 136 8.04 17.42 -7.44
C GLN A 136 9.38 16.70 -7.33
N LEU A 137 9.64 15.81 -8.26
CA LEU A 137 10.93 15.14 -8.36
C LEU A 137 11.89 15.99 -9.21
N GLY A 138 13.18 15.97 -8.85
CA GLY A 138 14.23 16.45 -9.72
C GLY A 138 14.51 15.51 -10.89
N GLU A 139 15.40 15.92 -11.80
CA GLU A 139 15.81 15.08 -12.92
C GLU A 139 16.52 13.79 -12.47
N LYS A 140 17.22 13.83 -11.32
CA LYS A 140 17.95 12.71 -10.74
C LYS A 140 17.31 12.27 -9.44
N VAL A 141 16.96 11.00 -9.36
CA VAL A 141 16.27 10.41 -8.20
C VAL A 141 17.08 9.24 -7.65
N ALA A 142 17.38 9.31 -6.37
CA ALA A 142 17.96 8.19 -5.63
C ALA A 142 16.88 7.44 -4.86
N VAL A 143 16.79 6.14 -5.09
CA VAL A 143 15.86 5.24 -4.38
C VAL A 143 16.65 4.37 -3.41
N ILE A 144 16.35 4.47 -2.13
CA ILE A 144 17.05 3.71 -1.10
C ILE A 144 16.30 2.42 -0.80
N GLY A 145 16.82 1.31 -1.30
CA GLY A 145 16.24 -0.02 -1.13
C GLY A 145 16.17 -0.84 -2.41
N MET A 146 15.96 -2.15 -2.26
CA MET A 146 15.93 -3.12 -3.36
C MET A 146 14.76 -4.11 -3.21
N GLY A 147 13.66 -3.69 -2.58
CA GLY A 147 12.42 -4.47 -2.50
C GLY A 147 11.43 -4.09 -3.60
N ASN A 148 10.31 -4.81 -3.69
CA ASN A 148 9.27 -4.54 -4.69
C ASN A 148 8.77 -3.09 -4.64
N VAL A 149 8.65 -2.50 -3.44
CA VAL A 149 8.26 -1.08 -3.29
C VAL A 149 9.29 -0.15 -3.93
N ALA A 150 10.59 -0.46 -3.81
CA ALA A 150 11.64 0.33 -4.44
C ALA A 150 11.58 0.24 -5.97
N MET A 151 11.24 -0.93 -6.52
CA MET A 151 11.01 -1.10 -7.96
C MET A 151 9.81 -0.26 -8.42
N ASP A 152 8.71 -0.28 -7.67
CA ASP A 152 7.52 0.53 -7.95
C ASP A 152 7.83 2.03 -7.93
N VAL A 153 8.58 2.48 -6.92
CA VAL A 153 9.01 3.88 -6.79
C VAL A 153 9.87 4.29 -7.98
N ALA A 154 10.89 3.50 -8.32
CA ALA A 154 11.79 3.81 -9.43
C ALA A 154 11.05 3.91 -10.77
N ARG A 155 10.22 2.93 -11.09
CA ARG A 155 9.42 2.91 -12.31
C ARG A 155 8.40 4.05 -12.36
N THR A 156 7.79 4.38 -11.22
CA THR A 156 6.88 5.52 -11.13
C THR A 156 7.63 6.83 -11.34
N ALA A 157 8.81 7.00 -10.76
CA ALA A 157 9.63 8.20 -10.93
C ALA A 157 10.04 8.44 -12.40
N LEU A 158 10.49 7.38 -13.10
CA LEU A 158 10.78 7.44 -14.54
C LEU A 158 9.55 7.88 -15.34
N ARG A 159 8.38 7.30 -15.08
CA ARG A 159 7.12 7.62 -15.77
C ARG A 159 6.61 9.02 -15.45
N HIS A 160 7.02 9.61 -14.33
CA HIS A 160 6.73 10.98 -13.92
C HIS A 160 7.81 12.00 -14.32
N GLY A 161 8.75 11.61 -15.20
CA GLY A 161 9.68 12.53 -15.86
C GLY A 161 11.06 12.64 -15.24
N ALA A 162 11.41 11.81 -14.25
CA ALA A 162 12.80 11.70 -13.81
C ALA A 162 13.67 11.14 -14.94
N LYS A 163 14.82 11.76 -15.20
CA LYS A 163 15.74 11.36 -16.29
C LYS A 163 16.70 10.26 -15.86
N GLU A 164 17.16 10.32 -14.62
CA GLU A 164 18.10 9.35 -14.03
C GLU A 164 17.50 8.83 -12.71
N VAL A 165 17.28 7.54 -12.63
CA VAL A 165 16.80 6.90 -11.40
C VAL A 165 17.75 5.79 -11.00
N THR A 166 18.35 5.92 -9.83
CA THR A 166 19.32 4.95 -9.32
C THR A 166 18.84 4.36 -8.00
N LEU A 167 18.78 3.03 -7.94
CA LEU A 167 18.46 2.29 -6.72
C LEU A 167 19.76 1.93 -5.98
N TYR A 168 19.80 2.19 -4.68
CA TYR A 168 20.96 1.94 -3.84
C TYR A 168 20.67 0.88 -2.77
N ALA A 169 21.60 -0.07 -2.60
CA ALA A 169 21.56 -1.08 -1.55
C ALA A 169 22.85 -1.17 -0.77
N ARG A 170 22.71 -1.38 0.52
CA ARG A 170 23.84 -1.67 1.42
C ARG A 170 24.51 -3.00 1.08
N GLY A 171 23.73 -4.04 0.84
CA GLY A 171 24.22 -5.37 0.51
C GLY A 171 24.16 -5.66 -0.99
N LYS A 172 24.56 -6.89 -1.38
CA LYS A 172 24.56 -7.36 -2.77
C LYS A 172 23.24 -8.04 -3.18
N ARG A 173 22.30 -8.25 -2.24
CA ARG A 173 21.07 -8.98 -2.49
C ARG A 173 19.92 -8.05 -2.85
N ILE A 174 19.24 -8.38 -3.93
CA ILE A 174 17.95 -7.79 -4.29
C ILE A 174 16.83 -8.63 -3.63
N SER A 175 15.92 -7.99 -2.91
CA SER A 175 14.78 -8.65 -2.26
C SER A 175 13.49 -8.57 -3.07
N ALA A 176 13.48 -7.79 -4.14
CA ALA A 176 12.39 -7.77 -5.10
C ALA A 176 12.31 -9.06 -5.93
N SER A 177 11.15 -9.36 -6.48
CA SER A 177 11.00 -10.47 -7.43
C SER A 177 11.81 -10.21 -8.70
N SER A 178 12.32 -11.28 -9.30
CA SER A 178 13.12 -11.20 -10.55
C SER A 178 12.38 -10.49 -11.68
N HIS A 179 11.08 -10.69 -11.76
CA HIS A 179 10.19 -10.05 -12.72
C HIS A 179 10.18 -8.52 -12.58
N GLU A 180 9.98 -8.01 -11.36
CA GLU A 180 9.99 -6.57 -11.12
C GLU A 180 11.36 -5.94 -11.35
N VAL A 181 12.43 -6.65 -11.00
CA VAL A 181 13.81 -6.21 -11.28
C VAL A 181 14.04 -6.08 -12.78
N SER A 182 13.62 -7.08 -13.55
CA SER A 182 13.78 -7.07 -15.02
C SER A 182 13.05 -5.88 -15.65
N TYR A 183 11.81 -5.63 -15.27
CA TYR A 183 11.07 -4.47 -15.77
C TYR A 183 11.70 -3.14 -15.36
N THR A 184 12.17 -3.04 -14.12
CA THR A 184 12.81 -1.81 -13.63
C THR A 184 14.07 -1.48 -14.42
N LYS A 185 14.88 -2.51 -14.78
CA LYS A 185 16.04 -2.35 -15.66
C LYS A 185 15.66 -1.96 -17.08
N LEU A 186 14.65 -2.62 -17.65
CA LEU A 186 14.15 -2.33 -19.00
C LEU A 186 13.63 -0.89 -19.13
N GLU A 187 13.05 -0.35 -18.07
CA GLU A 187 12.59 1.05 -18.03
C GLU A 187 13.72 2.06 -17.80
N GLY A 188 14.97 1.60 -17.58
CA GLY A 188 16.17 2.46 -17.55
C GLY A 188 16.63 2.86 -16.15
N ALA A 189 16.22 2.17 -15.09
CA ALA A 189 16.77 2.43 -13.77
C ALA A 189 18.08 1.70 -13.52
N ASP A 190 19.02 2.37 -12.85
CA ASP A 190 20.31 1.85 -12.46
C ASP A 190 20.32 1.23 -11.06
N PHE A 191 21.24 0.28 -10.83
CA PHE A 191 21.36 -0.46 -9.58
C PHE A 191 22.77 -0.37 -9.04
N VAL A 192 22.93 0.17 -7.84
CA VAL A 192 24.21 0.33 -7.16
C VAL A 192 24.19 -0.42 -5.83
N PHE A 193 25.18 -1.30 -5.66
CA PHE A 193 25.35 -2.15 -4.47
C PHE A 193 26.52 -1.70 -3.60
N GLY A 194 26.53 -2.19 -2.34
CA GLY A 194 27.61 -1.89 -1.40
C GLY A 194 27.64 -0.43 -0.95
N LYS A 195 26.52 0.27 -1.04
CA LYS A 195 26.38 1.67 -0.63
C LYS A 195 25.38 1.78 0.51
N ALA A 196 25.87 2.05 1.72
CA ALA A 196 25.02 2.34 2.87
C ALA A 196 24.81 3.85 2.96
N ILE A 197 23.56 4.29 2.99
CA ILE A 197 23.24 5.70 3.19
C ILE A 197 23.67 6.13 4.60
N GLU A 198 24.31 7.27 4.73
CA GLU A 198 24.81 7.82 5.99
C GLU A 198 24.09 9.11 6.39
N SER A 199 23.86 9.97 5.43
CA SER A 199 23.13 11.23 5.62
C SER A 199 22.57 11.72 4.29
N ILE A 200 21.71 12.73 4.36
CA ILE A 200 21.19 13.43 3.19
C ILE A 200 21.44 14.93 3.40
N ASN A 201 21.79 15.63 2.34
CA ASN A 201 21.90 17.08 2.28
C ASN A 201 21.14 17.62 1.05
N GLU A 202 21.21 18.91 0.80
CA GLU A 202 20.54 19.55 -0.33
C GLU A 202 21.02 19.03 -1.70
N ALA A 203 22.28 18.60 -1.80
CA ALA A 203 22.84 18.03 -3.02
C ALA A 203 22.48 16.54 -3.23
N GLY A 204 21.92 15.88 -2.22
CA GLY A 204 21.47 14.50 -2.29
C GLY A 204 22.03 13.59 -1.19
N PRO A 205 21.89 12.27 -1.36
CA PRO A 205 22.30 11.28 -0.38
C PRO A 205 23.84 11.11 -0.34
N MET A 206 24.37 11.00 0.86
CA MET A 206 25.77 10.68 1.14
C MET A 206 25.88 9.20 1.53
N PHE A 207 26.79 8.50 0.91
CA PHE A 207 26.98 7.07 1.10
C PHE A 207 28.37 6.74 1.64
N LYS A 208 28.41 5.74 2.51
CA LYS A 208 29.66 5.03 2.83
C LYS A 208 29.68 3.69 2.11
N THR A 209 30.88 3.26 1.74
CA THR A 209 31.06 1.93 1.16
C THR A 209 30.83 0.88 2.25
N SER A 210 29.94 -0.05 2.00
CA SER A 210 29.68 -1.20 2.86
C SER A 210 30.46 -2.39 2.31
N ILE A 211 31.36 -2.91 3.11
CA ILE A 211 32.17 -4.10 2.79
C ILE A 211 31.31 -5.36 2.90
#